data_7888535c51ccc01151a6e0e9526706c4
#
_entry.id   7888535c51ccc01151a6e0e9526706c4
#
_cell.length_a   1.000
_cell.length_b   1.000
_cell.length_c   1.000
_cell.angle_alpha   90.00
_cell.angle_beta   90.00
_cell.angle_gamma   90.00
#
_symmetry.space_group_name_H-M   'P 1'
#
loop_
_entity.id
_entity.type
_entity.pdbx_description
1 polymer ?
#
loop_
_entity_poly.entity_id
_entity_poly.type
_entity_poly.pdbx_seq_one_letter_code
_entity_poly.pdbx_strand_id
1 'polypeptide(L)'
;MKRLFTIVFALLITVASHSQEKTIETESVTLDNLIMFIVEHYNIQDDSTETKNITFLIETYGDDFNLEDKVILKQAFKLLAKSVTEDDLISIVTYSTINGIALSQAEATDIKKLLYVIEHPKSSVKTLEDDGIELAYEFTKENFVEDSENSVVMIRIPNRESEVANSETTNKKNNTRKKSNVLVLTAITLLPEIIAVIKD
;
A
#
# COMPACT_ATOMS: atom_id res chain seq x y z
N MET A 1 23.10 -2.16 52.58
CA MET A 1 22.00 -2.89 51.92
C MET A 1 20.95 -1.96 51.30
N LYS A 2 20.43 -0.93 51.97
CA LYS A 2 19.39 -0.02 51.39
C LYS A 2 19.86 0.69 50.12
N ARG A 3 21.12 1.15 50.05
CA ARG A 3 21.65 1.85 48.85
C ARG A 3 21.81 0.94 47.63
N LEU A 4 22.13 -0.34 47.85
CA LEU A 4 22.24 -1.32 46.76
C LEU A 4 20.86 -1.63 46.16
N PHE A 5 19.83 -1.70 47.00
CA PHE A 5 18.45 -1.94 46.57
C PHE A 5 17.88 -0.79 45.69
N THR A 6 18.27 0.46 46.05
CA THR A 6 17.87 1.65 45.32
C THR A 6 18.49 1.69 43.91
N ILE A 7 19.78 1.28 43.80
CA ILE A 7 20.48 1.24 42.50
C ILE A 7 19.91 0.15 41.61
N VAL A 8 19.63 -1.04 42.15
CA VAL A 8 19.02 -2.14 41.40
C VAL A 8 17.58 -1.78 40.92
N PHE A 9 16.83 -1.10 41.79
CA PHE A 9 15.49 -0.66 41.46
C PHE A 9 15.48 0.45 40.38
N ALA A 10 16.43 1.39 40.44
CA ALA A 10 16.62 2.41 39.43
C ALA A 10 17.04 1.80 38.07
N LEU A 11 17.88 0.76 38.08
CA LEU A 11 18.31 0.05 36.86
C LEU A 11 17.17 -0.74 36.23
N LEU A 12 16.28 -1.32 37.05
CA LEU A 12 15.07 -2.03 36.56
C LEU A 12 14.06 -1.09 35.88
N ILE A 13 13.90 0.14 36.38
CA ILE A 13 13.02 1.14 35.79
C ILE A 13 13.55 1.63 34.44
N THR A 14 14.86 1.77 34.27
CA THR A 14 15.44 2.20 32.98
C THR A 14 15.33 1.13 31.88
N VAL A 15 15.31 -0.15 32.23
CA VAL A 15 15.13 -1.24 31.26
C VAL A 15 13.66 -1.33 30.80
N ALA A 16 12.69 -1.01 31.66
CA ALA A 16 11.27 -1.03 31.34
C ALA A 16 10.82 0.10 30.37
N SER A 17 11.61 1.19 30.29
CA SER A 17 11.24 2.37 29.47
C SER A 17 11.65 2.26 27.99
N HIS A 18 12.31 1.19 27.55
CA HIS A 18 12.77 1.03 26.17
C HIS A 18 12.00 0.01 25.35
N SER A 19 10.92 -0.55 25.87
CA SER A 19 10.00 -1.36 25.06
C SER A 19 8.90 -0.47 24.50
N GLN A 20 9.22 0.43 23.60
CA GLN A 20 8.20 0.96 22.70
C GLN A 20 7.75 -0.20 21.80
N GLU A 21 6.52 -0.61 21.99
CA GLU A 21 5.88 -1.63 21.13
C GLU A 21 5.81 -1.03 19.72
N LYS A 22 6.51 -1.64 18.75
CA LYS A 22 6.49 -1.21 17.35
C LYS A 22 5.07 -1.44 16.84
N THR A 23 4.27 -0.39 16.78
CA THR A 23 2.91 -0.47 16.24
C THR A 23 2.96 -0.32 14.73
N ILE A 24 2.44 -1.32 14.02
CA ILE A 24 2.27 -1.29 12.56
C ILE A 24 0.78 -1.28 12.28
N GLU A 25 0.31 -0.22 11.66
CA GLU A 25 -1.08 -0.12 11.23
C GLU A 25 -1.33 -1.02 10.01
N THR A 26 -2.51 -1.62 9.97
CA THR A 26 -2.84 -2.57 8.88
C THR A 26 -4.19 -2.24 8.29
N GLU A 27 -4.20 -2.05 6.99
CA GLU A 27 -5.40 -1.77 6.22
C GLU A 27 -5.52 -2.69 5.01
N SER A 28 -6.73 -2.84 4.50
CA SER A 28 -7.00 -3.64 3.30
C SER A 28 -8.01 -2.95 2.41
N VAL A 29 -7.64 -2.78 1.15
CA VAL A 29 -8.44 -2.10 0.14
C VAL A 29 -8.54 -2.96 -1.13
N THR A 30 -9.65 -2.89 -1.84
CA THR A 30 -9.72 -3.44 -3.20
C THR A 30 -9.17 -2.43 -4.21
N LEU A 31 -8.59 -2.92 -5.29
CA LEU A 31 -8.04 -2.06 -6.34
C LEU A 31 -9.03 -1.01 -6.85
N ASP A 32 -10.31 -1.39 -6.99
CA ASP A 32 -11.36 -0.49 -7.47
C ASP A 32 -11.64 0.70 -6.52
N ASN A 33 -11.32 0.54 -5.23
CA ASN A 33 -11.48 1.56 -4.21
C ASN A 33 -10.16 2.27 -3.85
N LEU A 34 -9.03 1.88 -4.46
CA LEU A 34 -7.70 2.36 -4.08
C LEU A 34 -7.56 3.89 -4.22
N ILE A 35 -8.11 4.47 -5.28
CA ILE A 35 -8.04 5.92 -5.50
C ILE A 35 -8.78 6.68 -4.39
N MET A 36 -9.99 6.21 -4.02
CA MET A 36 -10.77 6.82 -2.94
C MET A 36 -10.05 6.68 -1.60
N PHE A 37 -9.52 5.48 -1.33
CA PHE A 37 -8.72 5.21 -0.14
C PHE A 37 -7.54 6.20 0.00
N ILE A 38 -6.79 6.43 -1.09
CA ILE A 38 -5.66 7.38 -1.06
C ILE A 38 -6.13 8.81 -0.76
N VAL A 39 -7.25 9.25 -1.36
CA VAL A 39 -7.81 10.59 -1.10
C VAL A 39 -8.22 10.77 0.36
N GLU A 40 -8.77 9.72 0.97
CA GLU A 40 -9.28 9.76 2.35
C GLU A 40 -8.16 9.68 3.40
N HIS A 41 -7.10 8.88 3.14
CA HIS A 41 -6.06 8.58 4.14
C HIS A 41 -4.76 9.38 3.97
N TYR A 42 -4.50 9.90 2.78
CA TYR A 42 -3.27 10.64 2.47
C TYR A 42 -3.56 12.06 1.96
N ASN A 43 -4.43 12.79 2.67
CA ASN A 43 -4.77 14.15 2.28
C ASN A 43 -3.67 15.13 2.74
N ILE A 44 -3.18 15.98 1.83
CA ILE A 44 -2.17 17.05 2.09
C ILE A 44 -2.63 18.04 3.17
N GLN A 45 -3.95 18.16 3.43
CA GLN A 45 -4.51 19.07 4.44
C GLN A 45 -4.47 18.51 5.87
N ASP A 46 -4.01 17.28 6.04
CA ASP A 46 -3.81 16.77 7.39
C ASP A 46 -2.56 17.43 7.97
N ASP A 47 -2.74 18.24 9.02
CA ASP A 47 -1.67 18.94 9.76
C ASP A 47 -0.73 17.96 10.52
N SER A 48 -0.79 16.66 10.21
CA SER A 48 0.13 15.70 10.80
C SER A 48 1.54 15.97 10.29
N THR A 49 2.43 16.32 11.20
CA THR A 49 3.87 16.52 10.93
C THR A 49 4.63 15.19 10.90
N GLU A 50 3.93 14.08 11.10
CA GLU A 50 4.53 12.74 11.15
C GLU A 50 4.80 12.23 9.73
N THR A 51 6.02 11.77 9.52
CA THR A 51 6.40 11.09 8.29
C THR A 51 5.75 9.72 8.19
N LYS A 52 5.58 9.21 6.98
CA LYS A 52 4.92 7.93 6.71
C LYS A 52 5.90 6.92 6.14
N ASN A 53 5.86 5.71 6.67
CA ASN A 53 6.60 4.56 6.15
C ASN A 53 5.59 3.48 5.75
N ILE A 54 5.23 3.46 4.47
CA ILE A 54 4.10 2.69 3.95
C ILE A 54 4.60 1.50 3.15
N THR A 55 4.20 0.29 3.54
CA THR A 55 4.40 -0.92 2.75
C THR A 55 3.11 -1.31 2.04
N PHE A 56 3.07 -1.14 0.72
CA PHE A 56 1.97 -1.64 -0.10
C PHE A 56 2.19 -3.12 -0.41
N LEU A 57 1.24 -3.95 0.01
CA LEU A 57 1.20 -5.37 -0.27
C LEU A 57 0.21 -5.62 -1.41
N ILE A 58 0.72 -5.85 -2.63
CA ILE A 58 -0.10 -5.89 -3.86
C ILE A 58 -0.31 -7.34 -4.30
N GLU A 59 -1.57 -7.72 -4.45
CA GLU A 59 -1.96 -9.03 -4.99
C GLU A 59 -1.56 -9.16 -6.46
N THR A 60 -1.03 -10.33 -6.85
CA THR A 60 -0.64 -10.61 -8.23
C THR A 60 -1.33 -11.86 -8.75
N TYR A 61 -1.77 -11.82 -10.01
CA TYR A 61 -2.29 -12.97 -10.73
C TYR A 61 -1.47 -13.19 -12.00
N GLY A 62 -0.66 -14.26 -12.02
CA GLY A 62 0.28 -14.49 -13.10
C GLY A 62 1.54 -13.63 -13.02
N ASP A 63 2.23 -13.47 -14.13
CA ASP A 63 3.54 -12.80 -14.23
C ASP A 63 3.44 -11.28 -14.31
N ASP A 64 2.24 -10.74 -14.54
CA ASP A 64 2.01 -9.31 -14.76
C ASP A 64 0.58 -8.91 -14.38
N PHE A 65 0.37 -7.62 -14.12
CA PHE A 65 -0.98 -7.07 -14.00
C PHE A 65 -1.63 -6.92 -15.37
N ASN A 66 -2.94 -7.08 -15.46
CA ASN A 66 -3.64 -6.75 -16.69
C ASN A 66 -3.61 -5.24 -16.96
N LEU A 67 -3.99 -4.84 -18.17
CA LEU A 67 -3.88 -3.44 -18.59
C LEU A 67 -4.75 -2.50 -17.74
N GLU A 68 -5.96 -2.92 -17.37
CA GLU A 68 -6.89 -2.12 -16.56
C GLU A 68 -6.34 -1.93 -15.14
N ASP A 69 -5.86 -2.99 -14.51
CA ASP A 69 -5.27 -2.93 -13.17
C ASP A 69 -4.01 -2.06 -13.14
N LYS A 70 -3.14 -2.15 -14.16
CA LYS A 70 -1.98 -1.26 -14.32
C LYS A 70 -2.39 0.22 -14.38
N VAL A 71 -3.44 0.53 -15.13
CA VAL A 71 -3.91 1.91 -15.26
C VAL A 71 -4.38 2.43 -13.90
N ILE A 72 -5.18 1.66 -13.16
CA ILE A 72 -5.68 2.06 -11.84
C ILE A 72 -4.51 2.23 -10.86
N LEU A 73 -3.63 1.23 -10.76
CA LEU A 73 -2.44 1.29 -9.88
C LEU A 73 -1.59 2.53 -10.19
N LYS A 74 -1.26 2.77 -11.47
CA LYS A 74 -0.46 3.92 -11.88
C LYS A 74 -1.12 5.26 -11.51
N GLN A 75 -2.43 5.38 -11.68
CA GLN A 75 -3.12 6.61 -11.31
C GLN A 75 -3.16 6.79 -9.79
N ALA A 76 -3.43 5.73 -9.05
CA ALA A 76 -3.42 5.74 -7.59
C ALA A 76 -2.05 6.16 -7.03
N PHE A 77 -0.96 5.56 -7.50
CA PHE A 77 0.39 5.93 -7.05
C PHE A 77 0.84 7.32 -7.51
N LYS A 78 0.37 7.80 -8.69
CA LYS A 78 0.59 9.19 -9.09
C LYS A 78 -0.13 10.19 -8.18
N LEU A 79 -1.32 9.83 -7.72
CA LEU A 79 -2.08 10.63 -6.76
C LEU A 79 -1.36 10.62 -5.42
N LEU A 80 -1.02 9.43 -4.92
CA LEU A 80 -0.27 9.27 -3.66
C LEU A 80 1.00 10.13 -3.64
N ALA A 81 1.83 10.06 -4.69
CA ALA A 81 3.07 10.82 -4.79
C ALA A 81 2.88 12.36 -4.79
N LYS A 82 1.64 12.84 -4.97
CA LYS A 82 1.29 14.27 -4.83
C LYS A 82 0.74 14.61 -3.45
N SER A 83 0.30 13.59 -2.72
CA SER A 83 -0.33 13.73 -1.39
C SER A 83 0.65 13.47 -0.25
N VAL A 84 1.86 13.01 -0.55
CA VAL A 84 2.92 12.71 0.41
C VAL A 84 4.13 13.60 0.19
N THR A 85 5.06 13.60 1.13
CA THR A 85 6.29 14.40 1.13
C THR A 85 7.49 13.59 0.65
N GLU A 86 8.64 14.23 0.47
CA GLU A 86 9.90 13.57 0.13
C GLU A 86 10.49 12.75 1.29
N ASP A 87 10.09 13.06 2.52
CA ASP A 87 10.50 12.34 3.73
C ASP A 87 9.71 11.04 3.94
N ASP A 88 8.57 10.89 3.25
CA ASP A 88 7.76 9.68 3.31
C ASP A 88 8.39 8.55 2.48
N LEU A 89 8.33 7.33 3.01
CA LEU A 89 8.91 6.15 2.39
C LEU A 89 7.84 5.19 1.90
N ILE A 90 8.04 4.65 0.70
CA ILE A 90 7.16 3.63 0.12
C ILE A 90 7.95 2.36 -0.17
N SER A 91 7.40 1.25 0.28
CA SER A 91 7.83 -0.08 -0.11
C SER A 91 6.70 -0.81 -0.84
N ILE A 92 7.05 -1.71 -1.76
CA ILE A 92 6.09 -2.57 -2.47
C ILE A 92 6.51 -4.02 -2.30
N VAL A 93 5.64 -4.79 -1.70
CA VAL A 93 5.72 -6.24 -1.60
C VAL A 93 4.59 -6.84 -2.43
N THR A 94 4.86 -7.91 -3.14
CA THR A 94 3.85 -8.63 -3.92
C THR A 94 3.50 -9.95 -3.23
N TYR A 95 2.26 -10.42 -3.42
CA TYR A 95 1.80 -11.69 -2.88
C TYR A 95 0.87 -12.43 -3.85
N SER A 96 0.55 -13.67 -3.57
CA SER A 96 -0.25 -14.62 -4.34
C SER A 96 0.57 -15.37 -5.40
N THR A 97 0.65 -14.92 -6.65
CA THR A 97 1.42 -15.62 -7.68
C THR A 97 2.91 -15.30 -7.62
N ILE A 98 3.25 -14.06 -7.32
CA ILE A 98 4.64 -13.62 -7.12
C ILE A 98 4.73 -13.08 -5.71
N ASN A 99 5.49 -13.77 -4.86
CA ASN A 99 5.70 -13.35 -3.48
C ASN A 99 7.10 -12.76 -3.33
N GLY A 100 7.20 -11.47 -3.02
CA GLY A 100 8.53 -10.89 -2.85
C GLY A 100 8.56 -9.38 -2.76
N ILE A 101 9.74 -8.84 -2.41
CA ILE A 101 9.98 -7.40 -2.30
C ILE A 101 10.32 -6.85 -3.68
N ALA A 102 9.43 -6.01 -4.22
CA ALA A 102 9.60 -5.37 -5.52
C ALA A 102 10.22 -3.96 -5.40
N LEU A 103 9.96 -3.26 -4.30
CA LEU A 103 10.54 -1.96 -3.97
C LEU A 103 10.79 -1.86 -2.47
N SER A 104 11.95 -1.35 -2.07
CA SER A 104 12.31 -1.18 -0.66
C SER A 104 12.59 0.29 -0.39
N GLN A 105 11.87 0.88 0.58
CA GLN A 105 12.08 2.21 1.17
C GLN A 105 12.49 3.28 0.14
N ALA A 106 11.71 3.43 -0.93
CA ALA A 106 11.91 4.50 -1.89
C ALA A 106 11.22 5.77 -1.39
N GLU A 107 11.78 6.93 -1.70
CA GLU A 107 11.09 8.21 -1.50
C GLU A 107 9.72 8.19 -2.18
N ALA A 108 8.68 8.56 -1.45
CA ALA A 108 7.30 8.48 -1.93
C ALA A 108 7.04 9.37 -3.16
N THR A 109 7.85 10.40 -3.35
CA THR A 109 7.82 11.31 -4.50
C THR A 109 8.56 10.78 -5.74
N ASP A 110 9.37 9.70 -5.63
CA ASP A 110 10.04 9.09 -6.78
C ASP A 110 9.07 8.25 -7.64
N ILE A 111 8.16 8.97 -8.29
CA ILE A 111 7.11 8.38 -9.12
C ILE A 111 7.67 7.46 -10.22
N LYS A 112 8.89 7.70 -10.71
CA LYS A 112 9.48 6.87 -11.76
C LYS A 112 9.75 5.46 -11.27
N LYS A 113 10.30 5.30 -10.06
CA LYS A 113 10.51 3.98 -9.45
C LYS A 113 9.19 3.28 -9.18
N LEU A 114 8.21 3.98 -8.60
CA LEU A 114 6.89 3.43 -8.31
C LEU A 114 6.21 2.90 -9.59
N LEU A 115 6.16 3.71 -10.64
CA LEU A 115 5.53 3.32 -11.91
C LEU A 115 6.30 2.20 -12.63
N TYR A 116 7.63 2.15 -12.50
CA TYR A 116 8.43 1.07 -13.08
C TYR A 116 8.08 -0.29 -12.47
N VAL A 117 7.94 -0.36 -11.15
CA VAL A 117 7.54 -1.60 -10.44
C VAL A 117 6.16 -2.08 -10.89
N ILE A 118 5.20 -1.16 -11.02
CA ILE A 118 3.84 -1.49 -11.49
C ILE A 118 3.86 -1.99 -12.95
N GLU A 119 4.72 -1.42 -13.78
CA GLU A 119 4.85 -1.87 -15.18
C GLU A 119 5.51 -3.23 -15.29
N HIS A 120 6.47 -3.52 -14.41
CA HIS A 120 7.33 -4.70 -14.47
C HIS A 120 7.38 -5.45 -13.13
N PRO A 121 6.25 -5.94 -12.59
CA PRO A 121 6.19 -6.52 -11.25
C PRO A 121 7.16 -7.70 -11.08
N LYS A 122 7.13 -8.68 -11.97
CA LYS A 122 7.97 -9.87 -11.90
C LYS A 122 9.46 -9.56 -11.94
N SER A 123 9.88 -8.66 -12.84
CA SER A 123 11.31 -8.31 -12.97
C SER A 123 11.80 -7.37 -11.88
N SER A 124 10.89 -6.73 -11.15
CA SER A 124 11.20 -5.83 -10.04
C SER A 124 11.44 -6.58 -8.73
N VAL A 125 10.87 -7.77 -8.57
CA VAL A 125 11.04 -8.58 -7.36
C VAL A 125 12.49 -9.07 -7.24
N LYS A 126 13.12 -8.73 -6.14
CA LYS A 126 14.54 -9.08 -5.85
C LYS A 126 14.67 -10.21 -4.85
N THR A 127 13.73 -10.31 -3.91
CA THR A 127 13.69 -11.33 -2.86
C THR A 127 12.39 -12.10 -3.03
N LEU A 128 12.50 -13.39 -3.30
CA LEU A 128 11.36 -14.30 -3.44
C LEU A 128 11.20 -15.10 -2.15
N GLU A 129 9.98 -15.19 -1.64
CA GLU A 129 9.62 -15.95 -0.45
C GLU A 129 8.37 -16.79 -0.70
N ASP A 130 8.11 -17.76 0.17
CA ASP A 130 6.95 -18.64 0.04
C ASP A 130 5.64 -17.92 0.42
N ASP A 131 5.67 -17.00 1.39
CA ASP A 131 4.53 -16.21 1.85
C ASP A 131 4.81 -14.70 1.75
N GLY A 132 4.17 -14.05 0.76
CA GLY A 132 4.31 -12.61 0.54
C GLY A 132 3.62 -11.76 1.62
N ILE A 133 2.62 -12.32 2.33
CA ILE A 133 1.92 -11.61 3.40
C ILE A 133 2.82 -11.56 4.64
N GLU A 134 3.35 -12.69 5.07
CA GLU A 134 4.29 -12.77 6.18
C GLU A 134 5.51 -11.89 5.90
N LEU A 135 6.07 -12.00 4.69
CA LEU A 135 7.19 -11.17 4.24
C LEU A 135 6.92 -9.68 4.39
N ALA A 136 5.74 -9.19 4.03
CA ALA A 136 5.41 -7.76 4.13
C ALA A 136 5.45 -7.25 5.57
N TYR A 137 4.92 -8.02 6.52
CA TYR A 137 4.93 -7.65 7.93
C TYR A 137 6.33 -7.75 8.55
N GLU A 138 7.10 -8.80 8.24
CA GLU A 138 8.48 -8.92 8.70
C GLU A 138 9.33 -7.79 8.13
N PHE A 139 9.21 -7.52 6.83
CA PHE A 139 9.91 -6.42 6.16
C PHE A 139 9.59 -5.08 6.81
N THR A 140 8.31 -4.77 7.06
CA THR A 140 7.92 -3.50 7.69
C THR A 140 8.44 -3.41 9.12
N LYS A 141 8.47 -4.52 9.86
CA LYS A 141 9.01 -4.58 11.21
C LYS A 141 10.53 -4.38 11.25
N GLU A 142 11.26 -4.96 10.30
CA GLU A 142 12.72 -4.79 10.18
C GLU A 142 13.09 -3.37 9.74
N ASN A 143 12.29 -2.78 8.86
CA ASN A 143 12.48 -1.44 8.32
C ASN A 143 11.59 -0.39 9.01
N PHE A 144 11.24 -0.65 10.25
CA PHE A 144 10.44 0.27 11.07
C PHE A 144 11.20 1.59 11.29
N VAL A 145 10.53 2.70 11.02
CA VAL A 145 11.04 4.04 11.21
C VAL A 145 10.46 4.61 12.51
N GLU A 146 11.34 4.97 13.46
CA GLU A 146 10.92 5.61 14.71
C GLU A 146 10.38 7.01 14.40
N ASP A 147 9.40 7.46 15.16
CA ASP A 147 8.71 8.76 14.98
C ASP A 147 7.99 8.91 13.61
N SER A 148 7.64 7.80 12.99
CA SER A 148 6.85 7.75 11.74
C SER A 148 5.63 6.84 11.88
N GLU A 149 4.59 7.13 11.14
CA GLU A 149 3.45 6.23 10.94
C GLU A 149 3.90 5.05 10.07
N ASN A 150 4.02 3.86 10.68
CA ASN A 150 4.39 2.65 9.97
C ASN A 150 3.15 1.83 9.63
N SER A 151 2.94 1.54 8.35
CA SER A 151 1.73 0.86 7.91
C SER A 151 1.96 -0.19 6.82
N VAL A 152 1.07 -1.19 6.81
CA VAL A 152 0.94 -2.17 5.72
C VAL A 152 -0.45 -2.03 5.10
N VAL A 153 -0.49 -1.67 3.83
CA VAL A 153 -1.73 -1.50 3.06
C VAL A 153 -1.85 -2.63 2.05
N MET A 154 -2.75 -3.57 2.31
CA MET A 154 -3.02 -4.69 1.40
C MET A 154 -3.94 -4.26 0.27
N ILE A 155 -3.48 -4.36 -0.97
CA ILE A 155 -4.27 -4.08 -2.17
C ILE A 155 -4.68 -5.42 -2.80
N ARG A 156 -5.98 -5.70 -2.75
CA ARG A 156 -6.57 -6.90 -3.35
C ARG A 156 -7.04 -6.59 -4.78
N ILE A 157 -6.59 -7.40 -5.73
CA ILE A 157 -6.97 -7.26 -7.13
C ILE A 157 -8.15 -8.19 -7.42
N PRO A 158 -9.30 -7.67 -7.91
CA PRO A 158 -10.43 -8.51 -8.27
C PRO A 158 -10.04 -9.50 -9.38
N ASN A 159 -10.33 -10.79 -9.20
CA ASN A 159 -10.13 -11.79 -10.26
C ASN A 159 -11.22 -11.64 -11.32
N ARG A 160 -10.96 -10.78 -12.31
CA ARG A 160 -11.92 -10.44 -13.38
C ARG A 160 -12.15 -11.57 -14.36
N GLU A 161 -11.25 -12.56 -14.45
CA GLU A 161 -11.40 -13.71 -15.37
C GLU A 161 -12.46 -14.69 -14.87
N SER A 162 -12.63 -14.88 -13.56
CA SER A 162 -13.65 -15.74 -13.00
C SER A 162 -15.09 -15.20 -13.17
N GLU A 163 -15.25 -13.89 -13.30
CA GLU A 163 -16.55 -13.28 -13.56
C GLU A 163 -17.04 -13.51 -15.00
N VAL A 164 -16.12 -13.63 -15.95
CA VAL A 164 -16.46 -13.90 -17.36
C VAL A 164 -16.95 -15.33 -17.55
N ALA A 165 -16.32 -16.31 -16.89
CA ALA A 165 -16.69 -17.73 -17.00
C ALA A 165 -18.08 -18.04 -16.40
N ASN A 166 -18.46 -17.33 -15.32
CA ASN A 166 -19.78 -17.51 -14.70
C ASN A 166 -20.92 -16.80 -15.45
N SER A 167 -20.63 -15.88 -16.37
CA SER A 167 -21.64 -15.15 -17.13
C SER A 167 -22.10 -15.85 -18.41
N GLU A 168 -21.40 -16.90 -18.87
CA GLU A 168 -21.79 -17.64 -20.08
C GLU A 168 -22.87 -18.70 -19.84
N THR A 169 -23.18 -19.06 -18.59
CA THR A 169 -24.17 -20.09 -18.27
C THR A 169 -25.57 -19.57 -17.97
N THR A 170 -25.80 -18.26 -17.97
CA THR A 170 -27.15 -17.71 -17.80
C THR A 170 -27.45 -16.69 -18.88
N ASN A 171 -28.10 -17.18 -19.96
CA ASN A 171 -28.80 -16.36 -20.95
C ASN A 171 -29.90 -15.54 -20.27
N LYS A 172 -29.53 -14.40 -19.66
CA LYS A 172 -30.47 -13.29 -19.43
C LYS A 172 -29.70 -11.97 -19.56
N LYS A 173 -30.05 -11.23 -20.63
CA LYS A 173 -29.73 -9.81 -20.81
C LYS A 173 -29.82 -9.06 -19.50
N ASN A 174 -28.70 -8.65 -18.94
CA ASN A 174 -28.70 -7.56 -17.98
C ASN A 174 -27.44 -6.68 -18.16
N ASN A 175 -27.72 -5.42 -18.33
CA ASN A 175 -26.83 -4.27 -18.57
C ASN A 175 -25.79 -3.97 -17.45
N THR A 176 -25.30 -4.97 -16.74
CA THR A 176 -24.41 -4.77 -15.58
C THR A 176 -22.94 -4.57 -15.98
N ARG A 177 -22.56 -5.09 -17.16
CA ARG A 177 -21.17 -4.96 -17.69
C ARG A 177 -20.79 -3.52 -18.06
N LYS A 178 -21.77 -2.66 -18.33
CA LYS A 178 -21.52 -1.23 -18.60
C LYS A 178 -21.28 -0.39 -17.35
N LYS A 179 -21.68 -0.86 -16.17
CA LYS A 179 -21.60 -0.05 -14.94
C LYS A 179 -20.21 -0.05 -14.30
N SER A 180 -19.48 -1.18 -14.28
CA SER A 180 -18.15 -1.21 -13.66
C SER A 180 -17.12 -0.43 -14.47
N ASN A 181 -17.09 -0.64 -15.80
CA ASN A 181 -16.16 0.10 -16.67
C ASN A 181 -16.48 1.59 -16.73
N VAL A 182 -17.76 1.97 -16.60
CA VAL A 182 -18.17 3.38 -16.50
C VAL A 182 -17.73 4.00 -15.18
N LEU A 183 -17.80 3.27 -14.07
CA LEU A 183 -17.35 3.77 -12.75
C LEU A 183 -15.83 3.99 -12.72
N VAL A 184 -15.05 3.03 -13.23
CA VAL A 184 -13.59 3.16 -13.32
C VAL A 184 -13.20 4.30 -14.26
N LEU A 185 -13.80 4.39 -15.45
CA LEU A 185 -13.58 5.48 -16.39
C LEU A 185 -13.99 6.85 -15.79
N THR A 186 -15.09 6.89 -15.06
CA THR A 186 -15.57 8.13 -14.41
C THR A 186 -14.60 8.55 -13.29
N ALA A 187 -14.11 7.60 -12.48
CA ALA A 187 -13.11 7.89 -11.46
C ALA A 187 -11.82 8.45 -12.07
N ILE A 188 -11.34 7.85 -13.17
CA ILE A 188 -10.13 8.30 -13.87
C ILE A 188 -10.32 9.70 -14.49
N THR A 189 -11.49 10.00 -15.04
CA THR A 189 -11.78 11.30 -15.66
C THR A 189 -11.97 12.42 -14.63
N LEU A 190 -12.43 12.10 -13.42
CA LEU A 190 -12.58 13.06 -12.31
C LEU A 190 -11.28 13.32 -11.54
N LEU A 191 -10.23 12.54 -11.79
CA LEU A 191 -8.94 12.65 -11.10
C LEU A 191 -8.36 14.08 -11.14
N PRO A 192 -8.39 14.84 -12.28
CA PRO A 192 -7.92 16.21 -12.32
C PRO A 192 -8.75 17.16 -11.42
N GLU A 193 -10.06 16.91 -11.31
CA GLU A 193 -10.97 17.71 -10.49
C GLU A 193 -10.77 17.42 -9.00
N ILE A 194 -10.58 16.14 -8.64
CA ILE A 194 -10.25 15.71 -7.27
C ILE A 194 -8.92 16.33 -6.83
N ILE A 195 -7.90 16.33 -7.70
CA ILE A 195 -6.59 16.93 -7.41
C ILE A 195 -6.71 18.47 -7.26
N ALA A 196 -7.60 19.10 -7.99
CA ALA A 196 -7.84 20.55 -7.86
C ALA A 196 -8.47 20.89 -6.50
N VAL A 197 -9.44 20.10 -6.06
CA VAL A 197 -10.11 20.27 -4.75
C VAL A 197 -9.15 20.07 -3.57
N ILE A 198 -8.17 19.17 -3.71
CA ILE A 198 -7.16 18.93 -2.66
C ILE A 198 -6.12 20.06 -2.57
N LYS A 199 -5.99 20.91 -3.61
CA LYS A 199 -5.00 22.01 -3.65
C LYS A 199 -5.54 23.36 -3.17
N ASP A 200 -6.84 23.52 -3.04
CA ASP A 200 -7.52 24.72 -2.54
C ASP A 200 -7.79 24.61 -1.03
#